data_b51cb0ff18deaf11ccbfa13dcf3148a1
#
_entry.id   b51cb0ff18deaf11ccbfa13dcf3148a1
#
_cell.length_a   1.000
_cell.length_b   1.000
_cell.length_c   1.000
_cell.angle_alpha   90.00
_cell.angle_beta   90.00
_cell.angle_gamma   90.00
#
_symmetry.space_group_name_H-M   'P 1'
#
loop_
_entity.id
_entity.type
_entity.pdbx_description
1 polymer ?
#
loop_
_entity_poly.entity_id
_entity_poly.type
_entity_poly.pdbx_seq_one_letter_code
_entity_poly.pdbx_strand_id
1 'polypeptide(L)'
;MVKWNKENFIKTVKNNCFGHTTNVIVDLVNFSEDNADNLSWGKGENCGTMTYKCKSEDYGLVPLFHLTTSGKIKFHINYMRGKIEAKEIIKDYQLKLESNFMMDFDSELYPSDLSHKIEDLFNIKTEVDRFQDAISGISARLRQ
;
A
#
# COMPACT_ATOMS: atom_id res chain seq x y z
N MET A 1 13.62 -3.97 -21.71
CA MET A 1 13.36 -3.69 -20.28
C MET A 1 12.34 -2.56 -20.15
N VAL A 2 11.26 -2.78 -19.43
CA VAL A 2 10.24 -1.78 -19.21
C VAL A 2 10.61 -0.93 -17.99
N LYS A 3 10.62 0.39 -18.19
CA LYS A 3 10.78 1.32 -17.07
C LYS A 3 9.40 1.79 -16.64
N TRP A 4 8.99 1.40 -15.44
CA TRP A 4 7.66 1.72 -14.93
C TRP A 4 7.58 3.16 -14.43
N ASN A 5 6.44 3.79 -14.69
CA ASN A 5 6.09 5.12 -14.21
C ASN A 5 4.56 5.18 -14.05
N LYS A 6 4.03 6.32 -13.60
CA LYS A 6 2.60 6.47 -13.38
C LYS A 6 1.80 6.17 -14.65
N GLU A 7 2.22 6.70 -15.78
CA GLU A 7 1.47 6.60 -17.03
C GLU A 7 1.34 5.16 -17.50
N ASN A 8 2.45 4.44 -17.64
CA ASN A 8 2.41 3.06 -18.11
C ASN A 8 1.85 2.11 -17.07
N PHE A 9 2.01 2.41 -15.78
CA PHE A 9 1.40 1.63 -14.70
C PHE A 9 -0.13 1.67 -14.81
N ILE A 10 -0.70 2.87 -14.89
CA ILE A 10 -2.16 3.04 -14.99
C ILE A 10 -2.69 2.41 -16.29
N LYS A 11 -1.99 2.58 -17.39
CA LYS A 11 -2.37 1.98 -18.67
C LYS A 11 -2.44 0.46 -18.55
N THR A 12 -1.44 -0.16 -17.93
CA THR A 12 -1.41 -1.61 -17.75
C THR A 12 -2.52 -2.08 -16.81
N VAL A 13 -2.79 -1.33 -15.73
CA VAL A 13 -3.90 -1.62 -14.84
C VAL A 13 -5.23 -1.63 -15.62
N LYS A 14 -5.46 -0.63 -16.47
CA LYS A 14 -6.69 -0.54 -17.27
C LYS A 14 -6.85 -1.72 -18.21
N ASN A 15 -5.75 -2.29 -18.69
CA ASN A 15 -5.78 -3.46 -19.56
C ASN A 15 -6.02 -4.76 -18.80
N ASN A 16 -5.56 -4.85 -17.57
CA ASN A 16 -5.58 -6.10 -16.79
C ASN A 16 -6.74 -6.20 -15.82
N CYS A 17 -7.37 -5.09 -15.44
CA CYS A 17 -8.36 -5.06 -14.36
C CYS A 17 -9.70 -4.55 -14.86
N PHE A 18 -10.77 -4.98 -14.19
CA PHE A 18 -12.13 -4.48 -14.46
C PHE A 18 -12.32 -3.10 -13.82
N GLY A 19 -13.37 -2.39 -14.26
CA GLY A 19 -13.60 -1.00 -13.92
C GLY A 19 -13.50 -0.63 -12.43
N HIS A 20 -14.13 -1.43 -11.56
CA HIS A 20 -14.10 -1.16 -10.12
C HIS A 20 -12.67 -1.23 -9.55
N THR A 21 -11.96 -2.31 -9.87
CA THR A 21 -10.57 -2.49 -9.41
C THR A 21 -9.67 -1.41 -9.97
N THR A 22 -9.84 -1.07 -11.25
CA THR A 22 -9.09 0.01 -11.90
C THR A 22 -9.33 1.32 -11.17
N ASN A 23 -10.57 1.66 -10.85
CA ASN A 23 -10.90 2.91 -10.16
C ASN A 23 -10.26 2.99 -8.78
N VAL A 24 -10.28 1.89 -8.02
CA VAL A 24 -9.62 1.85 -6.71
C VAL A 24 -8.12 2.09 -6.85
N ILE A 25 -7.48 1.41 -7.79
CA ILE A 25 -6.03 1.56 -7.99
C ILE A 25 -5.69 2.99 -8.41
N VAL A 26 -6.45 3.58 -9.33
CA VAL A 26 -6.22 4.96 -9.77
C VAL A 26 -6.36 5.93 -8.59
N ASP A 27 -7.40 5.75 -7.76
CA ASP A 27 -7.60 6.57 -6.56
C ASP A 27 -6.41 6.46 -5.61
N LEU A 28 -5.92 5.24 -5.38
CA LEU A 28 -4.78 5.03 -4.49
C LEU A 28 -3.47 5.56 -5.07
N VAL A 29 -3.27 5.46 -6.39
CA VAL A 29 -2.09 6.04 -7.05
C VAL A 29 -2.11 7.55 -6.92
N ASN A 30 -3.25 8.20 -7.17
CA ASN A 30 -3.38 9.65 -7.05
C ASN A 30 -3.17 10.12 -5.61
N PHE A 31 -3.75 9.39 -4.64
CA PHE A 31 -3.51 9.66 -3.22
C PHE A 31 -2.02 9.56 -2.88
N SER A 32 -1.36 8.52 -3.37
CA SER A 32 0.05 8.28 -3.09
C SER A 32 0.94 9.36 -3.71
N GLU A 33 0.61 9.81 -4.91
CA GLU A 33 1.33 10.89 -5.57
C GLU A 33 1.27 12.18 -4.76
N ASP A 34 0.12 12.47 -4.14
CA ASP A 34 -0.08 13.69 -3.36
C ASP A 34 0.50 13.62 -1.95
N ASN A 35 0.65 12.43 -1.39
CA ASN A 35 0.94 12.27 0.05
C ASN A 35 2.24 11.55 0.37
N ALA A 36 2.75 10.69 -0.50
CA ALA A 36 3.98 9.95 -0.25
C ALA A 36 5.20 10.86 -0.36
N ASP A 37 6.19 10.56 0.45
CA ASP A 37 7.49 11.26 0.33
C ASP A 37 8.29 10.73 -0.86
N ASN A 38 8.05 9.48 -1.24
CA ASN A 38 8.69 8.88 -2.40
C ASN A 38 7.77 7.77 -2.95
N LEU A 39 7.68 7.68 -4.27
CA LEU A 39 7.04 6.57 -4.95
C LEU A 39 8.10 5.79 -5.71
N SER A 40 8.17 4.49 -5.47
CA SER A 40 9.05 3.61 -6.22
C SER A 40 8.23 2.80 -7.22
N TRP A 41 8.69 2.77 -8.47
CA TRP A 41 8.07 2.00 -9.53
C TRP A 41 8.92 0.78 -9.81
N GLY A 42 8.28 -0.40 -9.76
CA GLY A 42 8.99 -1.66 -9.87
C GLY A 42 9.55 -1.94 -11.26
N LYS A 43 10.41 -2.94 -11.34
CA LYS A 43 11.19 -3.25 -12.53
C LYS A 43 10.76 -4.50 -13.29
N GLY A 44 9.64 -5.12 -12.91
CA GLY A 44 9.16 -6.33 -13.60
C GLY A 44 8.80 -6.07 -15.06
N GLU A 45 8.98 -7.05 -15.93
CA GLU A 45 8.63 -6.90 -17.35
C GLU A 45 7.13 -7.00 -17.60
N ASN A 46 6.49 -7.94 -16.92
CA ASN A 46 5.07 -8.25 -17.15
C ASN A 46 4.16 -7.69 -16.06
N CYS A 47 4.71 -7.31 -14.93
CA CYS A 47 3.93 -6.80 -13.80
C CYS A 47 4.68 -5.66 -13.14
N GLY A 48 4.08 -4.47 -13.18
CA GLY A 48 4.63 -3.31 -12.51
C GLY A 48 4.14 -3.23 -11.07
N THR A 49 4.90 -2.55 -10.24
CA THR A 49 4.53 -2.26 -8.87
C THR A 49 4.70 -0.77 -8.59
N MET A 50 3.85 -0.24 -7.71
CA MET A 50 4.01 1.11 -7.18
C MET A 50 4.08 1.00 -5.66
N THR A 51 5.17 1.45 -5.07
CA THR A 51 5.38 1.38 -3.62
C THR A 51 5.28 2.78 -3.01
N TYR A 52 4.39 2.92 -2.03
CA TYR A 52 4.25 4.13 -1.22
C TYR A 52 5.31 4.12 -0.12
N LYS A 53 6.15 5.15 -0.09
CA LYS A 53 7.19 5.28 0.93
C LYS A 53 7.05 6.59 1.69
N CYS A 54 7.21 6.49 3.00
CA CYS A 54 7.18 7.64 3.90
C CYS A 54 8.58 7.88 4.48
N LYS A 55 8.99 9.12 4.54
CA LYS A 55 10.29 9.48 5.11
C LYS A 55 10.18 9.58 6.63
N SER A 56 11.00 8.79 7.33
CA SER A 56 11.16 8.86 8.77
C SER A 56 12.57 9.39 9.08
N GLU A 57 12.70 10.24 10.08
CA GLU A 57 14.02 10.73 10.49
C GLU A 57 14.89 9.61 11.03
N ASP A 58 14.28 8.66 11.73
CA ASP A 58 15.01 7.58 12.40
C ASP A 58 15.28 6.38 11.50
N TYR A 59 14.40 6.12 10.51
CA TYR A 59 14.44 4.88 9.75
C TYR A 59 14.62 5.08 8.24
N GLY A 60 14.70 6.33 7.77
CA GLY A 60 14.82 6.63 6.35
C GLY A 60 13.48 6.44 5.61
N LEU A 61 13.52 5.99 4.37
CA LEU A 61 12.30 5.74 3.60
C LEU A 61 11.70 4.41 4.00
N VAL A 62 10.45 4.45 4.50
CA VAL A 62 9.73 3.28 4.98
C VAL A 62 8.59 2.97 4.01
N PRO A 63 8.60 1.80 3.36
CA PRO A 63 7.47 1.41 2.52
C PRO A 63 6.28 0.99 3.40
N LEU A 64 5.09 1.49 3.07
CA LEU A 64 3.87 1.17 3.81
C LEU A 64 3.01 0.15 3.09
N PHE A 65 2.89 0.28 1.78
CA PHE A 65 2.16 -0.69 0.95
C PHE A 65 2.64 -0.57 -0.49
N HIS A 66 2.31 -1.58 -1.30
CA HIS A 66 2.48 -1.46 -2.74
C HIS A 66 1.27 -2.01 -3.50
N LEU A 67 1.09 -1.51 -4.71
CA LEU A 67 0.07 -1.94 -5.66
C LEU A 67 0.74 -2.62 -6.84
N THR A 68 0.04 -3.56 -7.48
CA THR A 68 0.53 -4.21 -8.69
C THR A 68 -0.41 -3.96 -9.86
N THR A 69 0.13 -4.03 -11.08
CA THR A 69 -0.69 -3.90 -12.28
C THR A 69 -1.64 -5.07 -12.48
N SER A 70 -1.48 -6.15 -11.71
CA SER A 70 -2.38 -7.31 -11.74
C SER A 70 -3.58 -7.16 -10.80
N GLY A 71 -3.72 -6.01 -10.14
CA GLY A 71 -4.87 -5.73 -9.27
C GLY A 71 -4.72 -6.21 -7.84
N LYS A 72 -3.50 -6.20 -7.32
CA LYS A 72 -3.22 -6.65 -5.96
C LYS A 72 -2.60 -5.56 -5.13
N ILE A 73 -2.78 -5.66 -3.81
CA ILE A 73 -2.16 -4.77 -2.82
C ILE A 73 -1.43 -5.62 -1.77
N LYS A 74 -0.29 -5.14 -1.32
CA LYS A 74 0.46 -5.77 -0.22
C LYS A 74 0.75 -4.70 0.83
N PHE A 75 0.41 -5.01 2.09
CA PHE A 75 0.70 -4.14 3.23
C PHE A 75 2.04 -4.57 3.83
N HIS A 76 2.97 -3.63 3.98
CA HIS A 76 4.34 -3.92 4.42
C HIS A 76 4.48 -3.96 5.94
N ILE A 77 3.53 -4.57 6.61
CA ILE A 77 3.48 -4.60 8.08
C ILE A 77 4.61 -5.46 8.68
N ASN A 78 4.91 -6.60 8.08
CA ASN A 78 6.00 -7.45 8.57
C ASN A 78 7.38 -6.87 8.24
N TYR A 79 7.50 -6.17 7.11
CA TYR A 79 8.70 -5.41 6.83
C TYR A 79 8.98 -4.39 7.95
N MET A 80 7.93 -3.67 8.37
CA MET A 80 8.04 -2.68 9.43
C MET A 80 8.40 -3.33 10.76
N ARG A 81 7.82 -4.51 11.06
CA ARG A 81 8.13 -5.26 12.29
C ARG A 81 9.62 -5.60 12.39
N GLY A 82 10.26 -5.87 11.28
CA GLY A 82 11.68 -6.20 11.25
C GLY A 82 12.61 -5.00 11.22
N LYS A 83 12.11 -3.82 10.85
CA LYS A 83 12.95 -2.65 10.64
C LYS A 83 12.71 -1.50 11.62
N ILE A 84 11.50 -1.36 12.13
CA ILE A 84 11.12 -0.22 12.97
C ILE A 84 10.99 -0.65 14.42
N GLU A 85 11.65 0.10 15.32
CA GLU A 85 11.60 -0.19 16.76
C GLU A 85 10.35 0.39 17.44
N ALA A 86 9.73 1.40 16.83
CA ALA A 86 8.53 2.04 17.37
C ALA A 86 7.31 1.11 17.17
N LYS A 87 7.19 0.13 18.04
CA LYS A 87 6.16 -0.93 17.91
C LYS A 87 4.74 -0.40 18.01
N GLU A 88 4.52 0.71 18.70
CA GLU A 88 3.20 1.34 18.82
C GLU A 88 2.70 1.87 17.48
N ILE A 89 3.62 2.32 16.59
CA ILE A 89 3.23 2.77 15.25
C ILE A 89 2.79 1.56 14.40
N ILE A 90 3.53 0.46 14.49
CA ILE A 90 3.20 -0.77 13.78
C ILE A 90 1.86 -1.31 14.27
N LYS A 91 1.65 -1.32 15.59
CA LYS A 91 0.40 -1.79 16.18
C LYS A 91 -0.78 -0.92 15.73
N ASP A 92 -0.59 0.40 15.65
CA ASP A 92 -1.61 1.31 15.15
C ASP A 92 -1.97 0.96 13.69
N TYR A 93 -0.99 0.73 12.84
CA TYR A 93 -1.21 0.32 11.46
C TYR A 93 -1.97 -1.00 11.40
N GLN A 94 -1.53 -1.99 12.19
CA GLN A 94 -2.20 -3.30 12.28
C GLN A 94 -3.68 -3.14 12.65
N LEU A 95 -3.97 -2.37 13.69
CA LEU A 95 -5.35 -2.19 14.17
C LEU A 95 -6.23 -1.49 13.13
N LYS A 96 -5.67 -0.51 12.42
CA LYS A 96 -6.40 0.19 11.37
C LYS A 96 -6.73 -0.74 10.19
N LEU A 97 -5.77 -1.59 9.78
CA LEU A 97 -6.02 -2.56 8.72
C LEU A 97 -7.06 -3.60 9.15
N GLU A 98 -6.97 -4.09 10.39
CA GLU A 98 -7.92 -5.05 10.91
C GLU A 98 -9.33 -4.47 10.96
N SER A 99 -9.46 -3.22 11.38
CA SER A 99 -10.74 -2.53 11.43
C SER A 99 -11.32 -2.30 10.03
N ASN A 100 -10.47 -1.96 9.05
CA ASN A 100 -10.93 -1.69 7.69
C ASN A 100 -11.38 -2.93 6.94
N PHE A 101 -10.64 -4.03 7.09
CA PHE A 101 -10.79 -5.18 6.20
C PHE A 101 -11.30 -6.43 6.88
N MET A 102 -11.57 -6.37 8.18
CA MET A 102 -12.05 -7.53 8.96
C MET A 102 -11.11 -8.73 8.84
N MET A 103 -9.81 -8.48 8.77
CA MET A 103 -8.76 -9.49 8.69
C MET A 103 -7.89 -9.42 9.93
N ASP A 104 -7.17 -10.50 10.19
CA ASP A 104 -6.25 -10.57 11.33
C ASP A 104 -4.81 -10.46 10.82
N PHE A 105 -4.10 -9.43 11.29
CA PHE A 105 -2.71 -9.18 10.95
C PHE A 105 -1.76 -9.46 12.12
N ASP A 106 -2.22 -10.20 13.12
CA ASP A 106 -1.37 -10.61 14.23
C ASP A 106 -0.15 -11.38 13.71
N SER A 107 1.02 -11.17 14.35
CA SER A 107 2.27 -11.73 13.86
C SER A 107 2.28 -13.27 13.79
N GLU A 108 1.49 -13.95 14.62
CA GLU A 108 1.40 -15.41 14.57
C GLU A 108 0.55 -15.88 13.38
N LEU A 109 -0.54 -15.16 13.08
CA LEU A 109 -1.46 -15.51 12.01
C LEU A 109 -1.05 -14.91 10.66
N TYR A 110 -0.24 -13.87 10.69
CA TYR A 110 0.22 -13.16 9.49
C TYR A 110 1.74 -12.96 9.58
N PRO A 111 2.51 -14.06 9.47
CA PRO A 111 3.96 -14.00 9.72
C PRO A 111 4.77 -13.38 8.58
N SER A 112 4.19 -13.21 7.41
CA SER A 112 4.83 -12.58 6.27
C SER A 112 3.83 -11.75 5.49
N ASP A 113 4.33 -10.74 4.77
CA ASP A 113 3.46 -9.89 3.97
C ASP A 113 2.97 -10.65 2.74
N LEU A 114 1.67 -10.62 2.52
CA LEU A 114 1.01 -11.32 1.43
C LEU A 114 0.30 -10.33 0.52
N SER A 115 0.22 -10.67 -0.77
CA SER A 115 -0.55 -9.90 -1.73
C SER A 115 -2.02 -10.29 -1.66
N HIS A 116 -2.88 -9.30 -1.65
CA HIS A 116 -4.34 -9.47 -1.61
C HIS A 116 -4.96 -8.87 -2.86
N LYS A 117 -6.01 -9.50 -3.38
CA LYS A 117 -6.75 -8.91 -4.49
C LYS A 117 -7.48 -7.66 -4.00
N ILE A 118 -7.35 -6.58 -4.76
CA ILE A 118 -8.03 -5.31 -4.46
C ILE A 118 -9.54 -5.55 -4.33
N GLU A 119 -10.11 -6.34 -5.23
CA GLU A 119 -11.55 -6.63 -5.26
C GLU A 119 -12.05 -7.36 -4.01
N ASP A 120 -11.16 -8.05 -3.28
CA ASP A 120 -11.52 -8.74 -2.04
C ASP A 120 -11.57 -7.79 -0.84
N LEU A 121 -10.86 -6.68 -0.89
CA LEU A 121 -10.71 -5.76 0.24
C LEU A 121 -11.47 -4.45 0.07
N PHE A 122 -11.51 -3.91 -1.13
CA PHE A 122 -12.08 -2.59 -1.40
C PHE A 122 -13.37 -2.73 -2.21
N ASN A 123 -14.47 -2.94 -1.52
CA ASN A 123 -15.78 -3.14 -2.16
C ASN A 123 -16.56 -1.84 -2.32
N ILE A 124 -16.34 -0.88 -1.44
CA ILE A 124 -17.03 0.42 -1.45
C ILE A 124 -16.02 1.55 -1.24
N LYS A 125 -16.42 2.76 -1.65
CA LYS A 125 -15.55 3.94 -1.54
C LYS A 125 -15.13 4.25 -0.10
N THR A 126 -16.00 3.97 0.86
CA THR A 126 -15.68 4.22 2.28
C THR A 126 -14.45 3.44 2.72
N GLU A 127 -14.28 2.21 2.23
CA GLU A 127 -13.10 1.39 2.55
C GLU A 127 -11.83 2.00 1.97
N VAL A 128 -11.90 2.56 0.76
CA VAL A 128 -10.78 3.28 0.15
C VAL A 128 -10.42 4.51 0.99
N ASP A 129 -11.42 5.29 1.37
CA ASP A 129 -11.22 6.53 2.16
C ASP A 129 -10.61 6.21 3.52
N ARG A 130 -11.09 5.16 4.20
CA ARG A 130 -10.54 4.73 5.49
C ARG A 130 -9.10 4.27 5.38
N PHE A 131 -8.76 3.56 4.33
CA PHE A 131 -7.39 3.14 4.09
C PHE A 131 -6.48 4.34 3.87
N GLN A 132 -6.93 5.30 3.06
CA GLN A 132 -6.17 6.54 2.83
C GLN A 132 -5.95 7.31 4.13
N ASP A 133 -6.96 7.40 4.98
CA ASP A 133 -6.84 8.03 6.30
C ASP A 133 -5.86 7.28 7.19
N ALA A 134 -5.88 5.95 7.17
CA ALA A 134 -4.95 5.13 7.93
C ALA A 134 -3.51 5.38 7.49
N ILE A 135 -3.27 5.42 6.20
CA ILE A 135 -1.92 5.68 5.65
C ILE A 135 -1.46 7.08 6.01
N SER A 136 -2.34 8.09 5.91
CA SER A 136 -2.01 9.46 6.29
C SER A 136 -1.63 9.55 7.77
N GLY A 137 -2.37 8.86 8.65
CA GLY A 137 -2.09 8.84 10.07
C GLY A 137 -0.75 8.18 10.41
N ILE A 138 -0.46 7.04 9.80
CA ILE A 138 0.81 6.34 10.01
C ILE A 138 1.98 7.18 9.46
N SER A 139 1.81 7.78 8.29
CA SER A 139 2.82 8.66 7.70
C SER A 139 3.15 9.83 8.63
N ALA A 140 2.13 10.46 9.21
CA ALA A 140 2.31 11.57 10.14
C ALA A 140 3.13 11.15 11.37
N ARG A 141 2.84 9.95 11.91
CA ARG A 141 3.60 9.43 13.06
C ARG A 141 5.05 9.13 12.73
N LEU A 142 5.30 8.58 11.53
CA LEU A 142 6.67 8.27 11.10
C LEU A 142 7.51 9.52 10.85
N ARG A 143 6.86 10.61 10.45
CA ARG A 143 7.56 11.90 10.18
C ARG A 143 7.92 12.67 11.44
N GLN A 144 7.36 12.32 12.57
CA GLN A 144 7.64 12.98 13.84
C GLN A 144 9.04 12.67 14.38
#